data_3d816c59f069014c4e83a346a6085f39
#
_entry.id   3d816c59f069014c4e83a346a6085f39
#
_cell.length_a   1.000
_cell.length_b   1.000
_cell.length_c   1.000
_cell.angle_alpha   90.00
_cell.angle_beta   90.00
_cell.angle_gamma   90.00
#
_symmetry.space_group_name_H-M   'P 1'
#
loop_
_entity.id
_entity.type
_entity.pdbx_description
1 polymer ?
#
loop_
_entity_poly.entity_id
_entity_poly.type
_entity_poly.pdbx_seq_one_letter_code
_entity_poly.pdbx_strand_id
1 'polypeptide(L)'
;MANIIPITSFSVPELDVFARLTENQLVNRADPANAMFIAESPLVIGRALDGGCVPLSFLMETKHVEGKAAEILSRCPEDIPVYTAELDVLTQLTGFKLTRGMLCAMRRPALKSVAEICTNARRIAVLENVMNPTNIGAIFRSAAALGMDAVLLTAAGSDPLYRRASRVSMGTVFQVPWTYLPEDVSWQDTLHGLGFKTAAMALRDDTLPLSDPRLEKEPKLAVVLGTEGDGLANTTIEHCDYTVKIPMSHGVDSLNVAAASAVAFYQLGTLHNNV
;
A
#
# COMPACT_ATOMS: atom_id res chain seq x y z
N MET A 1 -5.27 14.19 28.84
CA MET A 1 -6.54 13.68 28.24
C MET A 1 -6.62 14.21 26.82
N ALA A 2 -7.05 13.41 25.86
CA ALA A 2 -7.18 13.86 24.47
C ALA A 2 -8.05 15.13 24.35
N ASN A 3 -7.71 16.03 23.43
CA ASN A 3 -8.47 17.27 23.19
C ASN A 3 -9.74 16.95 22.39
N ILE A 4 -10.84 16.63 23.09
CA ILE A 4 -12.11 16.25 22.47
C ILE A 4 -12.90 17.49 22.10
N ILE A 5 -13.27 17.60 20.81
CA ILE A 5 -13.95 18.74 20.20
C ILE A 5 -15.27 18.24 19.57
N PRO A 6 -16.43 18.46 20.20
CA PRO A 6 -17.72 18.14 19.61
C PRO A 6 -17.98 18.98 18.36
N ILE A 7 -18.37 18.33 17.27
CA ILE A 7 -18.72 19.00 16.01
C ILE A 7 -20.18 19.47 16.08
N THR A 8 -20.36 20.77 15.92
CA THR A 8 -21.68 21.40 15.82
C THR A 8 -21.93 22.07 14.47
N SER A 9 -20.88 22.18 13.64
CA SER A 9 -20.92 22.76 12.30
C SER A 9 -19.99 22.02 11.35
N PHE A 10 -20.41 21.86 10.09
CA PHE A 10 -19.58 21.28 9.01
C PHE A 10 -18.66 22.31 8.34
N SER A 11 -18.77 23.59 8.70
CA SER A 11 -18.03 24.68 8.06
C SER A 11 -16.66 24.94 8.69
N VAL A 12 -16.16 24.02 9.50
CA VAL A 12 -14.87 24.11 10.18
C VAL A 12 -13.77 23.67 9.23
N PRO A 13 -12.82 24.54 8.82
CA PRO A 13 -11.77 24.22 7.86
C PRO A 13 -10.92 23.01 8.25
N GLU A 14 -10.73 22.77 9.54
CA GLU A 14 -9.97 21.66 10.10
C GLU A 14 -10.57 20.27 9.76
N LEU A 15 -11.85 20.25 9.36
CA LEU A 15 -12.55 19.04 8.92
C LEU A 15 -12.39 18.74 7.43
N ASP A 16 -11.85 19.68 6.66
CA ASP A 16 -11.71 19.52 5.20
C ASP A 16 -10.85 18.31 4.81
N VAL A 17 -9.85 18.01 5.64
CA VAL A 17 -8.99 16.83 5.47
C VAL A 17 -9.78 15.50 5.43
N PHE A 18 -10.89 15.43 6.15
CA PHE A 18 -11.74 14.23 6.21
C PHE A 18 -12.87 14.19 5.18
N ALA A 19 -13.28 15.34 4.66
CA ALA A 19 -14.53 15.48 3.91
C ALA A 19 -14.39 16.07 2.52
N ARG A 20 -13.47 17.00 2.31
CA ARG A 20 -13.41 17.82 1.08
C ARG A 20 -12.14 17.63 0.28
N LEU A 21 -11.01 17.30 0.92
CA LEU A 21 -9.76 17.09 0.19
C LEU A 21 -9.78 15.72 -0.50
N THR A 22 -9.43 15.75 -1.78
CA THR A 22 -9.22 14.53 -2.56
C THR A 22 -7.91 13.84 -2.15
N GLU A 23 -7.77 12.55 -2.46
CA GLU A 23 -6.53 11.80 -2.22
C GLU A 23 -5.29 12.50 -2.83
N ASN A 24 -5.42 13.05 -4.05
CA ASN A 24 -4.33 13.78 -4.70
C ASN A 24 -3.96 15.09 -3.99
N GLN A 25 -4.94 15.80 -3.43
CA GLN A 25 -4.69 16.99 -2.61
C GLN A 25 -4.00 16.63 -1.28
N LEU A 26 -4.36 15.49 -0.68
CA LEU A 26 -3.71 14.98 0.52
C LEU A 26 -2.25 14.57 0.26
N VAL A 27 -1.97 13.92 -0.87
CA VAL A 27 -0.59 13.56 -1.29
C VAL A 27 0.29 14.79 -1.43
N ASN A 28 -0.28 15.93 -1.85
CA ASN A 28 0.39 17.23 -1.91
C ASN A 28 1.82 17.18 -2.49
N ARG A 29 1.96 16.68 -3.69
CA ARG A 29 3.27 16.51 -4.35
C ARG A 29 4.08 17.80 -4.49
N ALA A 30 3.41 18.97 -4.50
CA ALA A 30 4.05 20.28 -4.57
C ALA A 30 4.71 20.69 -3.24
N ASP A 31 4.19 20.19 -2.10
CA ASP A 31 4.71 20.46 -0.77
C ASP A 31 4.69 19.15 0.07
N PRO A 32 5.65 18.24 -0.16
CA PRO A 32 5.70 16.94 0.51
C PRO A 32 5.82 17.03 2.04
N ALA A 33 6.36 18.14 2.57
CA ALA A 33 6.48 18.35 4.01
C ALA A 33 5.11 18.44 4.71
N ASN A 34 4.09 18.91 3.98
CA ASN A 34 2.71 19.02 4.44
C ASN A 34 1.79 17.93 3.85
N ALA A 35 2.36 16.92 3.21
CA ALA A 35 1.60 15.79 2.67
C ALA A 35 0.98 14.96 3.79
N MET A 36 -0.26 14.51 3.56
CA MET A 36 -1.07 13.77 4.51
C MET A 36 -1.69 12.52 3.88
N PHE A 37 -2.26 11.67 4.71
CA PHE A 37 -3.15 10.59 4.32
C PHE A 37 -4.18 10.33 5.41
N ILE A 38 -5.26 9.62 5.06
CA ILE A 38 -6.31 9.22 6.01
C ILE A 38 -6.19 7.73 6.32
N ALA A 39 -5.91 7.41 7.58
CA ALA A 39 -6.03 6.05 8.10
C ALA A 39 -7.44 5.80 8.64
N GLU A 40 -8.05 4.66 8.27
CA GLU A 40 -9.41 4.29 8.68
C GLU A 40 -9.40 3.01 9.51
N SER A 41 -9.95 3.03 10.67
CA SER A 41 -10.10 1.98 11.69
C SER A 41 -8.96 1.93 12.72
N PRO A 42 -9.26 1.48 13.96
CA PRO A 42 -8.25 1.33 15.01
C PRO A 42 -7.06 0.46 14.59
N LEU A 43 -7.30 -0.64 13.88
CA LEU A 43 -6.24 -1.55 13.44
C LEU A 43 -5.27 -0.87 12.46
N VAL A 44 -5.80 -0.17 11.44
CA VAL A 44 -4.98 0.51 10.42
C VAL A 44 -4.20 1.66 11.07
N ILE A 45 -4.86 2.44 11.93
CA ILE A 45 -4.23 3.55 12.66
C ILE A 45 -3.13 3.02 13.60
N GLY A 46 -3.41 1.94 14.35
CA GLY A 46 -2.42 1.31 15.22
C GLY A 46 -1.16 0.88 14.47
N ARG A 47 -1.32 0.23 13.30
CA ARG A 47 -0.20 -0.16 12.43
C ARG A 47 0.55 1.03 11.84
N ALA A 48 -0.15 2.11 11.52
CA ALA A 48 0.49 3.35 11.07
C ALA A 48 1.34 3.98 12.19
N LEU A 49 0.83 4.02 13.42
CA LEU A 49 1.58 4.47 14.60
C LEU A 49 2.80 3.57 14.86
N ASP A 50 2.65 2.24 14.76
CA ASP A 50 3.76 1.28 14.89
C ASP A 50 4.83 1.53 13.81
N GLY A 51 4.41 1.94 12.60
CA GLY A 51 5.28 2.35 11.49
C GLY A 51 5.88 3.75 11.64
N GLY A 52 5.64 4.45 12.76
CA GLY A 52 6.20 5.77 13.04
C GLY A 52 5.47 6.93 12.34
N CYS A 53 4.27 6.71 11.80
CA CYS A 53 3.46 7.79 11.24
C CYS A 53 2.96 8.73 12.34
N VAL A 54 2.98 10.04 12.07
CA VAL A 54 2.59 11.08 13.03
C VAL A 54 1.11 11.42 12.85
N PRO A 55 0.25 11.20 13.88
CA PRO A 55 -1.14 11.61 13.83
C PRO A 55 -1.27 13.12 13.94
N LEU A 56 -2.24 13.72 13.23
CA LEU A 56 -2.51 15.15 13.20
C LEU A 56 -3.87 15.49 13.81
N SER A 57 -4.89 14.72 13.52
CA SER A 57 -6.23 14.87 14.10
C SER A 57 -7.05 13.59 13.89
N PHE A 58 -8.11 13.46 14.67
CA PHE A 58 -9.06 12.34 14.60
C PHE A 58 -10.46 12.81 14.29
N LEU A 59 -11.24 11.94 13.62
CA LEU A 59 -12.68 12.09 13.45
C LEU A 59 -13.37 10.76 13.78
N MET A 60 -14.32 10.77 14.73
CA MET A 60 -15.01 9.58 15.18
C MET A 60 -16.39 9.84 15.79
N GLU A 61 -17.18 8.78 15.89
CA GLU A 61 -18.43 8.85 16.65
C GLU A 61 -18.15 8.95 18.15
N THR A 62 -18.91 9.81 18.86
CA THR A 62 -18.75 10.12 20.29
C THR A 62 -18.61 8.87 21.16
N LYS A 63 -19.43 7.85 20.91
CA LYS A 63 -19.43 6.59 21.68
C LYS A 63 -18.12 5.78 21.58
N HIS A 64 -17.26 6.05 20.59
CA HIS A 64 -16.02 5.31 20.40
C HIS A 64 -14.85 5.86 21.21
N VAL A 65 -14.95 7.08 21.73
CA VAL A 65 -13.88 7.76 22.47
C VAL A 65 -13.41 6.94 23.67
N GLU A 66 -14.35 6.49 24.51
CA GLU A 66 -14.07 5.67 25.70
C GLU A 66 -14.01 4.16 25.39
N GLY A 67 -14.29 3.78 24.13
CA GLY A 67 -14.35 2.39 23.66
C GLY A 67 -13.15 2.00 22.80
N LYS A 68 -13.42 1.68 21.55
CA LYS A 68 -12.43 1.16 20.60
C LYS A 68 -11.28 2.12 20.28
N ALA A 69 -11.47 3.42 20.48
CA ALA A 69 -10.46 4.44 20.20
C ALA A 69 -9.55 4.72 21.41
N ALA A 70 -9.95 4.38 22.63
CA ALA A 70 -9.22 4.72 23.84
C ALA A 70 -7.76 4.29 23.83
N GLU A 71 -7.48 3.06 23.41
CA GLU A 71 -6.12 2.52 23.28
C GLU A 71 -5.29 3.31 22.27
N ILE A 72 -5.87 3.63 21.10
CA ILE A 72 -5.18 4.42 20.06
C ILE A 72 -4.89 5.83 20.58
N LEU A 73 -5.88 6.49 21.20
CA LEU A 73 -5.73 7.85 21.72
C LEU A 73 -4.69 7.95 22.85
N SER A 74 -4.57 6.90 23.68
CA SER A 74 -3.55 6.85 24.74
C SER A 74 -2.10 6.83 24.22
N ARG A 75 -1.91 6.48 22.96
CA ARG A 75 -0.61 6.45 22.27
C ARG A 75 -0.27 7.77 21.57
N CYS A 76 -1.18 8.73 21.57
CA CYS A 76 -1.07 10.00 20.87
C CYS A 76 -0.82 11.16 21.85
N PRO A 77 -0.31 12.31 21.37
CA PRO A 77 -0.18 13.53 22.20
C PRO A 77 -1.53 13.94 22.83
N GLU A 78 -1.48 14.44 24.05
CA GLU A 78 -2.70 14.84 24.78
C GLU A 78 -3.45 16.03 24.16
N ASP A 79 -2.75 16.87 23.41
CA ASP A 79 -3.29 18.05 22.74
C ASP A 79 -3.84 17.79 21.35
N ILE A 80 -3.73 16.54 20.85
CA ILE A 80 -4.20 16.20 19.50
C ILE A 80 -5.71 16.42 19.36
N PRO A 81 -6.20 17.11 18.32
CA PRO A 81 -7.62 17.32 18.11
C PRO A 81 -8.36 16.01 17.82
N VAL A 82 -9.43 15.75 18.59
CA VAL A 82 -10.33 14.61 18.40
C VAL A 82 -11.75 15.16 18.15
N TYR A 83 -12.11 15.25 16.88
CA TYR A 83 -13.44 15.71 16.46
C TYR A 83 -14.46 14.60 16.64
N THR A 84 -15.56 14.90 17.33
CA THR A 84 -16.60 13.91 17.64
C THR A 84 -17.99 14.40 17.27
N ALA A 85 -18.83 13.50 16.77
CA ALA A 85 -20.26 13.74 16.55
C ALA A 85 -21.02 12.41 16.53
N GLU A 86 -22.34 12.50 16.40
CA GLU A 86 -23.20 11.35 16.16
C GLU A 86 -23.02 10.82 14.72
N LEU A 87 -23.36 9.54 14.49
CA LEU A 87 -23.09 8.83 13.22
C LEU A 87 -23.77 9.47 12.01
N ASP A 88 -24.98 9.98 12.16
CA ASP A 88 -25.72 10.67 11.11
C ASP A 88 -25.05 11.97 10.67
N VAL A 89 -24.57 12.75 11.63
CA VAL A 89 -23.79 13.97 11.42
C VAL A 89 -22.48 13.65 10.69
N LEU A 90 -21.74 12.64 11.14
CA LEU A 90 -20.51 12.19 10.48
C LEU A 90 -20.76 11.69 9.06
N THR A 91 -21.87 10.98 8.84
CA THR A 91 -22.24 10.48 7.51
C THR A 91 -22.56 11.62 6.54
N GLN A 92 -23.21 12.69 7.01
CA GLN A 92 -23.45 13.89 6.20
C GLN A 92 -22.15 14.63 5.87
N LEU A 93 -21.23 14.73 6.84
CA LEU A 93 -19.93 15.38 6.65
C LEU A 93 -19.05 14.66 5.63
N THR A 94 -18.88 13.35 5.78
CA THR A 94 -17.93 12.55 5.00
C THR A 94 -18.52 12.00 3.70
N GLY A 95 -19.84 12.02 3.54
CA GLY A 95 -20.56 11.40 2.41
C GLY A 95 -20.62 9.87 2.46
N PHE A 96 -20.14 9.23 3.54
CA PHE A 96 -20.20 7.78 3.74
C PHE A 96 -20.33 7.42 5.22
N LYS A 97 -20.84 6.22 5.51
CA LYS A 97 -20.95 5.73 6.88
C LYS A 97 -19.59 5.32 7.44
N LEU A 98 -19.19 5.89 8.56
CA LEU A 98 -17.99 5.50 9.33
C LEU A 98 -18.20 4.14 10.03
N THR A 99 -18.32 3.07 9.25
CA THR A 99 -18.63 1.73 9.79
C THR A 99 -17.49 1.12 10.61
N ARG A 100 -16.28 1.65 10.51
CA ARG A 100 -15.08 1.14 11.20
C ARG A 100 -14.63 1.99 12.40
N GLY A 101 -15.45 2.94 12.81
CA GLY A 101 -15.37 3.62 14.09
C GLY A 101 -14.57 4.91 14.10
N MET A 102 -13.45 5.04 13.38
CA MET A 102 -12.62 6.25 13.42
C MET A 102 -11.80 6.47 12.16
N LEU A 103 -11.52 7.75 11.89
CA LEU A 103 -10.53 8.23 10.92
C LEU A 103 -9.41 8.96 11.67
N CYS A 104 -8.20 8.90 11.14
CA CYS A 104 -7.07 9.70 11.57
C CYS A 104 -6.41 10.35 10.37
N ALA A 105 -6.28 11.67 10.36
CA ALA A 105 -5.39 12.37 9.46
C ALA A 105 -3.97 12.23 9.98
N MET A 106 -3.06 11.77 9.14
CA MET A 106 -1.68 11.50 9.53
C MET A 106 -0.72 12.15 8.52
N ARG A 107 0.43 12.60 8.99
CA ARG A 107 1.52 13.06 8.12
C ARG A 107 2.09 11.90 7.33
N ARG A 108 2.34 12.12 6.04
CA ARG A 108 3.02 11.12 5.22
C ARG A 108 4.47 10.94 5.68
N PRO A 109 4.96 9.70 5.84
CA PRO A 109 6.36 9.46 6.12
C PRO A 109 7.21 9.81 4.88
N ALA A 110 8.44 10.24 5.12
CA ALA A 110 9.43 10.33 4.05
C ALA A 110 9.74 8.91 3.52
N LEU A 111 9.74 8.76 2.20
CA LEU A 111 10.07 7.49 1.57
C LEU A 111 11.59 7.30 1.54
N LYS A 112 12.03 6.07 1.80
CA LYS A 112 13.43 5.67 1.63
C LYS A 112 13.75 5.47 0.15
N SER A 113 15.01 5.57 -0.21
CA SER A 113 15.47 5.24 -1.56
C SER A 113 15.32 3.75 -1.87
N VAL A 114 15.31 3.40 -3.16
CA VAL A 114 15.28 2.00 -3.62
C VAL A 114 16.47 1.23 -3.05
N ALA A 115 17.65 1.82 -3.04
CA ALA A 115 18.86 1.19 -2.50
C ALA A 115 18.74 0.86 -1.01
N GLU A 116 18.23 1.79 -0.19
CA GLU A 116 18.02 1.56 1.24
C GLU A 116 17.03 0.44 1.51
N ILE A 117 15.89 0.41 0.78
CA ILE A 117 14.86 -0.62 0.94
C ILE A 117 15.38 -1.99 0.51
N CYS A 118 16.19 -2.05 -0.56
CA CYS A 118 16.67 -3.27 -1.16
C CYS A 118 17.97 -3.81 -0.53
N THR A 119 18.58 -3.12 0.44
CA THR A 119 19.89 -3.50 1.02
C THR A 119 19.92 -4.97 1.47
N ASN A 120 18.94 -5.42 2.23
CA ASN A 120 18.84 -6.79 2.75
C ASN A 120 17.70 -7.59 2.12
N ALA A 121 17.02 -7.03 1.12
CA ALA A 121 15.89 -7.67 0.48
C ALA A 121 16.37 -8.78 -0.48
N ARG A 122 15.65 -9.89 -0.49
CA ARG A 122 15.87 -11.05 -1.38
C ARG A 122 14.70 -11.28 -2.32
N ARG A 123 13.49 -10.98 -1.89
CA ARG A 123 12.23 -11.18 -2.63
C ARG A 123 11.43 -9.88 -2.61
N ILE A 124 11.33 -9.23 -3.73
CA ILE A 124 10.60 -7.96 -3.86
C ILE A 124 9.53 -8.05 -4.95
N ALA A 125 8.49 -7.23 -4.81
CA ALA A 125 7.50 -7.02 -5.86
C ALA A 125 7.72 -5.68 -6.54
N VAL A 126 7.55 -5.62 -7.86
CA VAL A 126 7.47 -4.39 -8.65
C VAL A 126 6.06 -4.28 -9.21
N LEU A 127 5.40 -3.17 -8.95
CA LEU A 127 4.04 -2.89 -9.42
C LEU A 127 4.08 -1.83 -10.51
N GLU A 128 3.93 -2.26 -11.76
CA GLU A 128 3.91 -1.36 -12.91
C GLU A 128 2.48 -0.90 -13.19
N ASN A 129 2.23 0.39 -12.93
CA ASN A 129 0.97 1.06 -13.26
C ASN A 129 -0.31 0.39 -12.73
N VAL A 130 -0.25 -0.24 -11.57
CA VAL A 130 -1.45 -0.82 -10.93
C VAL A 130 -2.34 0.31 -10.45
N MET A 131 -3.45 0.55 -11.15
CA MET A 131 -4.29 1.74 -10.98
C MET A 131 -5.36 1.60 -9.91
N ASN A 132 -5.81 0.37 -9.61
CA ASN A 132 -6.89 0.15 -8.65
C ASN A 132 -6.35 0.10 -7.21
N PRO A 133 -6.72 1.07 -6.33
CA PRO A 133 -6.24 1.07 -4.95
C PRO A 133 -6.69 -0.16 -4.15
N THR A 134 -7.76 -0.84 -4.56
CA THR A 134 -8.17 -2.11 -3.96
C THR A 134 -7.14 -3.20 -4.24
N ASN A 135 -6.62 -3.28 -5.48
CA ASN A 135 -5.59 -4.24 -5.85
C ASN A 135 -4.26 -3.92 -5.16
N ILE A 136 -3.86 -2.65 -5.10
CA ILE A 136 -2.69 -2.23 -4.30
C ILE A 136 -2.81 -2.73 -2.86
N GLY A 137 -3.92 -2.47 -2.18
CA GLY A 137 -4.11 -2.90 -0.80
C GLY A 137 -4.08 -4.43 -0.63
N ALA A 138 -4.67 -5.18 -1.55
CA ALA A 138 -4.66 -6.64 -1.53
C ALA A 138 -3.25 -7.20 -1.80
N ILE A 139 -2.49 -6.61 -2.72
CA ILE A 139 -1.10 -6.98 -3.01
C ILE A 139 -0.22 -6.75 -1.77
N PHE A 140 -0.32 -5.60 -1.11
CA PHE A 140 0.42 -5.34 0.13
C PHE A 140 0.09 -6.33 1.25
N ARG A 141 -1.19 -6.72 1.35
CA ARG A 141 -1.61 -7.74 2.31
C ARG A 141 -1.00 -9.10 2.00
N SER A 142 -0.98 -9.50 0.74
CA SER A 142 -0.34 -10.74 0.28
C SER A 142 1.18 -10.67 0.46
N ALA A 143 1.82 -9.55 0.14
CA ALA A 143 3.25 -9.34 0.32
C ALA A 143 3.67 -9.53 1.79
N ALA A 144 2.94 -8.90 2.72
CA ALA A 144 3.19 -9.05 4.16
C ALA A 144 2.99 -10.50 4.63
N ALA A 145 1.91 -11.15 4.18
CA ALA A 145 1.55 -12.49 4.62
C ALA A 145 2.47 -13.58 4.06
N LEU A 146 3.07 -13.36 2.88
CA LEU A 146 3.79 -14.39 2.11
C LEU A 146 5.30 -14.11 2.00
N GLY A 147 5.83 -13.19 2.82
CA GLY A 147 7.26 -13.00 2.99
C GLY A 147 7.95 -12.26 1.83
N MET A 148 7.30 -11.25 1.25
CA MET A 148 7.98 -10.28 0.39
C MET A 148 8.68 -9.24 1.26
N ASP A 149 9.94 -8.97 0.97
CA ASP A 149 10.78 -8.06 1.75
C ASP A 149 10.48 -6.58 1.44
N ALA A 150 10.02 -6.28 0.23
CA ALA A 150 9.68 -4.93 -0.19
C ALA A 150 8.70 -4.91 -1.38
N VAL A 151 8.05 -3.77 -1.58
CA VAL A 151 7.23 -3.46 -2.76
C VAL A 151 7.73 -2.15 -3.38
N LEU A 152 8.03 -2.19 -4.67
CA LEU A 152 8.41 -1.01 -5.46
C LEU A 152 7.29 -0.67 -6.45
N LEU A 153 7.03 0.60 -6.68
CA LEU A 153 5.93 1.05 -7.54
C LEU A 153 6.43 2.03 -8.60
N THR A 154 5.87 1.97 -9.80
CA THR A 154 5.99 3.09 -10.75
C THR A 154 5.08 4.24 -10.32
N ALA A 155 5.46 5.48 -10.65
CA ALA A 155 4.77 6.69 -10.17
C ALA A 155 3.34 6.86 -10.73
N ALA A 156 3.03 6.22 -11.86
CA ALA A 156 1.70 6.30 -12.48
C ALA A 156 0.63 5.46 -11.78
N GLY A 157 1.01 4.48 -10.94
CA GLY A 157 0.08 3.64 -10.19
C GLY A 157 -0.64 4.36 -9.04
N SER A 158 -1.64 3.70 -8.45
CA SER A 158 -2.30 4.20 -7.24
C SER A 158 -1.36 4.19 -6.05
N ASP A 159 -1.46 5.23 -5.25
CA ASP A 159 -0.66 5.39 -4.03
C ASP A 159 -1.09 4.39 -2.94
N PRO A 160 -0.14 3.68 -2.29
CA PRO A 160 -0.43 2.73 -1.23
C PRO A 160 -1.08 3.34 0.01
N LEU A 161 -0.89 4.64 0.26
CA LEU A 161 -1.50 5.35 1.39
C LEU A 161 -2.87 5.96 1.06
N TYR A 162 -3.40 5.79 -0.15
CA TYR A 162 -4.81 6.11 -0.38
C TYR A 162 -5.68 5.37 0.62
N ARG A 163 -6.67 6.04 1.17
CA ARG A 163 -7.54 5.48 2.23
C ARG A 163 -8.06 4.09 1.89
N ARG A 164 -8.47 3.88 0.61
CA ARG A 164 -8.96 2.58 0.16
C ARG A 164 -7.86 1.52 0.17
N ALA A 165 -6.65 1.83 -0.29
CA ALA A 165 -5.54 0.89 -0.33
C ALA A 165 -5.09 0.51 1.09
N SER A 166 -4.84 1.49 1.95
CA SER A 166 -4.44 1.24 3.35
C SER A 166 -5.50 0.45 4.12
N ARG A 167 -6.80 0.70 3.87
CA ARG A 167 -7.90 -0.04 4.47
C ARG A 167 -7.99 -1.49 3.98
N VAL A 168 -7.86 -1.73 2.68
CA VAL A 168 -7.91 -3.09 2.10
C VAL A 168 -6.69 -3.89 2.54
N SER A 169 -5.53 -3.27 2.63
CA SER A 169 -4.32 -3.89 3.17
C SER A 169 -4.45 -4.25 4.65
N MET A 170 -5.50 -3.80 5.34
CA MET A 170 -5.59 -3.88 6.81
C MET A 170 -4.41 -3.20 7.52
N GLY A 171 -3.75 -2.24 6.86
CA GLY A 171 -2.58 -1.52 7.36
C GLY A 171 -1.24 -2.24 7.15
N THR A 172 -1.18 -3.36 6.40
CA THR A 172 0.11 -4.00 6.09
C THR A 172 1.01 -3.13 5.22
N VAL A 173 0.47 -2.12 4.56
CA VAL A 173 1.22 -1.06 3.87
C VAL A 173 2.23 -0.34 4.79
N PHE A 174 2.04 -0.37 6.10
CA PHE A 174 2.97 0.18 7.10
C PHE A 174 3.97 -0.87 7.62
N GLN A 175 3.81 -2.14 7.26
CA GLN A 175 4.64 -3.25 7.71
C GLN A 175 5.65 -3.70 6.65
N VAL A 176 5.28 -3.62 5.36
CA VAL A 176 6.17 -3.94 4.25
C VAL A 176 6.82 -2.65 3.73
N PRO A 177 8.15 -2.56 3.72
CA PRO A 177 8.85 -1.41 3.14
C PRO A 177 8.46 -1.20 1.68
N TRP A 178 8.27 0.06 1.28
CA TRP A 178 7.94 0.38 -0.11
C TRP A 178 8.43 1.78 -0.50
N THR A 179 8.66 1.98 -1.80
CA THR A 179 8.98 3.28 -2.38
C THR A 179 8.62 3.31 -3.87
N TYR A 180 8.70 4.49 -4.47
CA TYR A 180 8.59 4.63 -5.91
C TYR A 180 9.93 4.38 -6.59
N LEU A 181 9.85 3.76 -7.76
CA LEU A 181 10.97 3.63 -8.69
C LEU A 181 11.29 4.99 -9.31
N PRO A 182 12.56 5.29 -9.61
CA PRO A 182 12.93 6.52 -10.29
C PRO A 182 12.37 6.53 -11.72
N GLU A 183 12.00 7.72 -12.21
CA GLU A 183 11.45 7.91 -13.56
C GLU A 183 12.50 8.34 -14.59
N ASP A 184 13.63 8.82 -14.12
CA ASP A 184 14.74 9.40 -14.92
C ASP A 184 15.80 8.37 -15.34
N VAL A 185 15.72 7.15 -14.79
CA VAL A 185 16.65 6.06 -15.10
C VAL A 185 15.89 4.75 -15.26
N SER A 186 16.50 3.79 -15.97
CA SER A 186 15.96 2.43 -16.06
C SER A 186 15.87 1.80 -14.65
N TRP A 187 14.68 1.50 -14.20
CA TRP A 187 14.51 0.83 -12.92
C TRP A 187 15.00 -0.63 -12.98
N GLN A 188 14.96 -1.28 -14.14
CA GLN A 188 15.52 -2.62 -14.33
C GLN A 188 17.03 -2.60 -14.11
N ASP A 189 17.74 -1.61 -14.71
CA ASP A 189 19.19 -1.45 -14.51
C ASP A 189 19.52 -1.14 -13.05
N THR A 190 18.68 -0.33 -12.39
CA THR A 190 18.81 -0.06 -10.95
C THR A 190 18.72 -1.35 -10.14
N LEU A 191 17.74 -2.22 -10.40
CA LEU A 191 17.59 -3.49 -9.70
C LEU A 191 18.71 -4.49 -10.04
N HIS A 192 19.13 -4.56 -11.30
CA HIS A 192 20.27 -5.37 -11.71
C HIS A 192 21.56 -4.92 -10.97
N GLY A 193 21.79 -3.61 -10.84
CA GLY A 193 22.89 -3.05 -10.07
C GLY A 193 22.86 -3.42 -8.58
N LEU A 194 21.68 -3.69 -8.03
CA LEU A 194 21.46 -4.19 -6.67
C LEU A 194 21.49 -5.73 -6.56
N GLY A 195 21.75 -6.42 -7.66
CA GLY A 195 21.90 -7.86 -7.75
C GLY A 195 20.59 -8.65 -7.90
N PHE A 196 19.47 -7.98 -8.20
CA PHE A 196 18.21 -8.67 -8.46
C PHE A 196 18.15 -9.19 -9.89
N LYS A 197 17.58 -10.39 -10.06
CA LYS A 197 16.97 -10.84 -11.29
C LYS A 197 15.51 -10.43 -11.33
N THR A 198 14.98 -10.14 -12.50
CA THR A 198 13.61 -9.65 -12.70
C THR A 198 12.77 -10.71 -13.41
N ALA A 199 11.57 -10.98 -12.89
CA ALA A 199 10.62 -11.95 -13.43
C ALA A 199 9.29 -11.27 -13.77
N ALA A 200 9.05 -11.01 -15.07
CA ALA A 200 7.83 -10.39 -15.58
C ALA A 200 6.67 -11.39 -15.59
N MET A 201 5.57 -11.08 -14.86
CA MET A 201 4.34 -11.87 -14.93
C MET A 201 3.59 -11.54 -16.22
N ALA A 202 3.86 -12.31 -17.28
CA ALA A 202 3.30 -12.08 -18.61
C ALA A 202 3.17 -13.38 -19.42
N LEU A 203 2.36 -13.36 -20.47
CA LEU A 203 2.16 -14.47 -21.38
C LEU A 203 2.97 -14.23 -22.67
N ARG A 204 3.98 -15.08 -22.91
CA ARG A 204 4.76 -15.15 -24.15
C ARG A 204 5.05 -16.62 -24.50
N ASP A 205 5.56 -16.88 -25.70
CA ASP A 205 5.82 -18.24 -26.17
C ASP A 205 6.91 -18.95 -25.34
N ASP A 206 7.92 -18.21 -24.87
CA ASP A 206 9.06 -18.67 -24.09
C ASP A 206 8.87 -18.56 -22.56
N THR A 207 7.63 -18.35 -22.12
CA THR A 207 7.31 -18.08 -20.72
C THR A 207 7.47 -19.32 -19.84
N LEU A 208 8.23 -19.17 -18.75
CA LEU A 208 8.44 -20.20 -17.74
C LEU A 208 7.21 -20.38 -16.85
N PRO A 209 6.91 -21.61 -16.39
CA PRO A 209 5.95 -21.78 -15.32
C PRO A 209 6.48 -21.13 -14.02
N LEU A 210 5.60 -20.58 -13.20
CA LEU A 210 5.97 -19.95 -11.93
C LEU A 210 6.71 -20.91 -10.97
N SER A 211 6.51 -22.21 -11.12
CA SER A 211 7.17 -23.29 -10.37
C SER A 211 8.54 -23.70 -10.92
N ASP A 212 9.10 -22.98 -11.90
CA ASP A 212 10.41 -23.30 -12.47
C ASP A 212 11.51 -23.17 -11.39
N PRO A 213 12.33 -24.21 -11.16
CA PRO A 213 13.33 -24.20 -10.09
C PRO A 213 14.41 -23.13 -10.23
N ARG A 214 14.59 -22.55 -11.42
CA ARG A 214 15.53 -21.44 -11.64
C ARG A 214 15.16 -20.22 -10.82
N LEU A 215 13.85 -19.91 -10.72
CA LEU A 215 13.34 -18.76 -9.98
C LEU A 215 13.61 -18.85 -8.48
N GLU A 216 13.44 -20.04 -7.91
CA GLU A 216 13.69 -20.27 -6.46
C GLU A 216 15.17 -20.16 -6.11
N LYS A 217 16.05 -20.56 -7.03
CA LYS A 217 17.51 -20.54 -6.84
C LYS A 217 18.12 -19.14 -6.95
N GLU A 218 17.40 -18.17 -7.52
CA GLU A 218 17.91 -16.80 -7.60
C GLU A 218 18.13 -16.23 -6.19
N PRO A 219 19.32 -15.73 -5.89
CA PRO A 219 19.62 -15.13 -4.57
C PRO A 219 18.71 -13.94 -4.26
N LYS A 220 18.45 -13.11 -5.28
CA LYS A 220 17.58 -11.95 -5.24
C LYS A 220 16.66 -11.95 -6.46
N LEU A 221 15.35 -11.92 -6.23
CA LEU A 221 14.34 -11.94 -7.29
C LEU A 221 13.30 -10.84 -7.10
N ALA A 222 13.05 -10.08 -8.17
CA ALA A 222 11.98 -9.10 -8.27
C ALA A 222 10.84 -9.66 -9.14
N VAL A 223 9.66 -9.85 -8.56
CA VAL A 223 8.45 -10.27 -9.29
C VAL A 223 7.75 -9.02 -9.80
N VAL A 224 7.60 -8.90 -11.12
CA VAL A 224 7.04 -7.72 -11.78
C VAL A 224 5.60 -7.99 -12.20
N LEU A 225 4.69 -7.17 -11.71
CA LEU A 225 3.24 -7.27 -11.91
C LEU A 225 2.74 -6.02 -12.64
N GLY A 226 1.97 -6.21 -13.70
CA GLY A 226 1.43 -5.13 -14.53
C GLY A 226 0.04 -4.66 -14.13
N THR A 227 -0.43 -3.63 -14.84
CA THR A 227 -1.78 -3.09 -14.67
C THR A 227 -2.87 -4.07 -15.11
N GLU A 228 -4.09 -3.79 -14.68
CA GLU A 228 -5.28 -4.54 -15.07
C GLU A 228 -5.63 -4.25 -16.57
N GLY A 229 -5.86 -5.28 -17.34
CA GLY A 229 -6.20 -5.21 -18.76
C GLY A 229 -4.98 -5.34 -19.66
N ASP A 230 -4.16 -4.31 -19.76
CA ASP A 230 -3.02 -4.28 -20.69
C ASP A 230 -1.79 -5.08 -20.20
N GLY A 231 -1.74 -5.36 -18.89
CA GLY A 231 -0.61 -6.07 -18.30
C GLY A 231 0.65 -5.21 -18.21
N LEU A 232 1.81 -5.84 -18.43
CA LEU A 232 3.12 -5.17 -18.47
C LEU A 232 3.39 -4.60 -19.85
N ALA A 233 4.08 -3.45 -19.90
CA ALA A 233 4.57 -2.90 -21.16
C ALA A 233 5.52 -3.89 -21.86
N ASN A 234 5.49 -3.95 -23.20
CA ASN A 234 6.38 -4.82 -23.97
C ASN A 234 7.86 -4.54 -23.66
N THR A 235 8.22 -3.26 -23.56
CA THR A 235 9.57 -2.83 -23.19
C THR A 235 9.98 -3.33 -21.80
N THR A 236 9.06 -3.37 -20.85
CA THR A 236 9.31 -3.95 -19.52
C THR A 236 9.60 -5.44 -19.61
N ILE A 237 8.76 -6.19 -20.35
CA ILE A 237 8.94 -7.63 -20.49
C ILE A 237 10.27 -7.96 -21.18
N GLU A 238 10.64 -7.20 -22.21
CA GLU A 238 11.89 -7.41 -22.97
C GLU A 238 13.16 -7.14 -22.16
N HIS A 239 13.09 -6.26 -21.15
CA HIS A 239 14.22 -5.95 -20.28
C HIS A 239 14.26 -6.78 -18.98
N CYS A 240 13.27 -7.65 -18.75
CA CYS A 240 13.30 -8.59 -17.64
C CYS A 240 14.12 -9.84 -17.96
N ASP A 241 14.77 -10.43 -16.94
CA ASP A 241 15.57 -11.64 -17.08
C ASP A 241 14.71 -12.88 -17.38
N TYR A 242 13.50 -12.91 -16.85
CA TYR A 242 12.55 -14.00 -17.01
C TYR A 242 11.16 -13.48 -17.36
N THR A 243 10.45 -14.23 -18.20
CA THR A 243 9.00 -14.11 -18.33
C THR A 243 8.36 -15.33 -17.68
N VAL A 244 7.39 -15.11 -16.79
CA VAL A 244 6.79 -16.17 -15.97
C VAL A 244 5.27 -16.14 -16.03
N LYS A 245 4.64 -17.32 -15.96
CA LYS A 245 3.18 -17.45 -15.95
C LYS A 245 2.69 -18.41 -14.87
N ILE A 246 1.50 -18.16 -14.38
CA ILE A 246 0.71 -19.13 -13.63
C ILE A 246 0.02 -20.02 -14.67
N PRO A 247 0.23 -21.36 -14.67
CA PRO A 247 -0.50 -22.26 -15.57
C PRO A 247 -2.00 -22.13 -15.34
N MET A 248 -2.76 -21.89 -16.40
CA MET A 248 -4.22 -21.75 -16.37
C MET A 248 -4.90 -22.91 -17.05
N SER A 249 -6.17 -23.14 -16.73
CA SER A 249 -7.05 -24.11 -17.36
C SER A 249 -8.26 -23.43 -18.01
N HIS A 250 -9.03 -24.18 -18.79
CA HIS A 250 -10.28 -23.74 -19.44
C HIS A 250 -10.18 -22.50 -20.33
N GLY A 251 -9.00 -22.21 -20.90
CA GLY A 251 -8.79 -21.06 -21.77
C GLY A 251 -8.83 -19.70 -21.06
N VAL A 252 -8.64 -19.69 -19.74
CA VAL A 252 -8.48 -18.46 -18.99
C VAL A 252 -7.06 -17.93 -19.18
N ASP A 253 -6.92 -16.68 -19.65
CA ASP A 253 -5.62 -16.09 -19.98
C ASP A 253 -4.90 -15.51 -18.74
N SER A 254 -5.65 -14.91 -17.81
CA SER A 254 -5.06 -14.24 -16.65
C SER A 254 -5.95 -14.27 -15.42
N LEU A 255 -5.36 -14.00 -14.26
CA LEU A 255 -6.04 -13.70 -13.00
C LEU A 255 -6.03 -12.18 -12.76
N ASN A 256 -6.96 -11.70 -11.93
CA ASN A 256 -6.83 -10.37 -11.34
C ASN A 256 -5.44 -10.21 -10.71
N VAL A 257 -4.81 -9.03 -10.86
CA VAL A 257 -3.42 -8.80 -10.44
C VAL A 257 -3.16 -9.08 -8.97
N ALA A 258 -4.14 -8.81 -8.09
CA ALA A 258 -4.01 -9.13 -6.67
C ALA A 258 -4.08 -10.65 -6.41
N ALA A 259 -4.87 -11.41 -7.16
CA ALA A 259 -4.89 -12.85 -7.09
C ALA A 259 -3.59 -13.45 -7.65
N ALA A 260 -3.13 -12.96 -8.80
CA ALA A 260 -1.86 -13.36 -9.40
C ALA A 260 -0.67 -13.11 -8.45
N SER A 261 -0.65 -11.95 -7.79
CA SER A 261 0.38 -11.62 -6.80
C SER A 261 0.40 -12.60 -5.63
N ALA A 262 -0.77 -12.98 -5.10
CA ALA A 262 -0.84 -13.93 -4.00
C ALA A 262 -0.26 -15.31 -4.37
N VAL A 263 -0.56 -15.81 -5.57
CA VAL A 263 0.00 -17.07 -6.09
C VAL A 263 1.51 -16.96 -6.29
N ALA A 264 1.97 -15.84 -6.90
CA ALA A 264 3.39 -15.62 -7.15
C ALA A 264 4.18 -15.49 -5.83
N PHE A 265 3.67 -14.74 -4.85
CA PHE A 265 4.33 -14.56 -3.57
C PHE A 265 4.31 -15.83 -2.72
N TYR A 266 3.26 -16.64 -2.81
CA TYR A 266 3.24 -17.96 -2.18
C TYR A 266 4.36 -18.84 -2.73
N GLN A 267 4.55 -18.91 -4.05
CA GLN A 267 5.56 -19.75 -4.70
C GLN A 267 6.98 -19.22 -4.50
N LEU A 268 7.19 -17.90 -4.57
CA LEU A 268 8.52 -17.28 -4.67
C LEU A 268 8.95 -16.49 -3.43
N GLY A 269 8.06 -16.29 -2.46
CA GLY A 269 8.35 -15.54 -1.23
C GLY A 269 9.29 -16.28 -0.29
N THR A 270 9.83 -15.58 0.70
CA THR A 270 10.83 -16.12 1.62
C THR A 270 10.31 -17.20 2.57
N LEU A 271 9.00 -17.29 2.77
CA LEU A 271 8.41 -18.29 3.69
C LEU A 271 8.63 -19.73 3.23
N HIS A 272 8.64 -20.00 1.91
CA HIS A 272 8.89 -21.34 1.38
C HIS A 272 10.34 -21.81 1.57
N ASN A 273 11.27 -20.89 1.75
CA ASN A 273 12.71 -21.22 1.91
C ASN A 273 13.13 -21.44 3.37
N ASN A 274 12.19 -21.36 4.32
CA ASN A 274 12.45 -21.50 5.75
C ASN A 274 11.75 -22.73 6.39
N VAL A 275 11.20 -23.65 5.57
CA VAL A 275 10.60 -24.91 6.04
C VAL A 275 11.48 -26.10 5.67
#